data_4f9c8b275c9c7ce1ab78d0cfa76272d8
#
_entry.id   4f9c8b275c9c7ce1ab78d0cfa76272d8
#
_cell.length_a   1.000
_cell.length_b   1.000
_cell.length_c   1.000
_cell.angle_alpha   90.00
_cell.angle_beta   90.00
_cell.angle_gamma   90.00
#
_symmetry.space_group_name_H-M   'P 1'
#
loop_
_entity.id
_entity.type
_entity.pdbx_description
1 polymer ?
#
loop_
_entity_poly.entity_id
_entity_poly.type
_entity_poly.pdbx_seq_one_letter_code
_entity_poly.pdbx_strand_id
1 'polypeptide(L)'
;LDTSISSMNVGDYIIMDSAYKRINSVFDNAQKVSFPTHERINRVGFKRQKEIAINFLCGTNCLNSKMMLHRQWNVGFLNSVFMKDVITLGVGWQNYQGKPDFYTKTLLKRLLSRDYLHSVRDNYTLEMLQNAGISNVINT
;
A
#
# COMPACT_ATOMS: atom_id res chain seq x y z
N LEU A 1 0.13 -1.12 -6.90
CA LEU A 1 -0.98 -1.82 -6.24
C LEU A 1 -2.23 -1.02 -6.50
N ASP A 2 -3.16 -1.62 -7.19
CA ASP A 2 -4.31 -0.99 -7.82
C ASP A 2 -5.58 -1.32 -7.02
N THR A 3 -6.20 -0.29 -6.47
CA THR A 3 -7.42 -0.42 -5.65
C THR A 3 -8.69 -0.48 -6.48
N SER A 4 -8.64 -0.14 -7.77
CA SER A 4 -9.78 -0.22 -8.68
C SER A 4 -10.04 -1.63 -9.22
N ILE A 5 -9.04 -2.52 -9.18
CA ILE A 5 -9.20 -3.90 -9.63
C ILE A 5 -10.15 -4.62 -8.67
N SER A 6 -11.25 -5.14 -9.23
CA SER A 6 -12.34 -5.81 -8.50
C SER A 6 -13.05 -4.91 -7.47
N SER A 7 -12.97 -3.59 -7.60
CA SER A 7 -13.73 -2.65 -6.78
C SER A 7 -15.05 -2.27 -7.45
N MET A 8 -16.11 -2.20 -6.65
CA MET A 8 -17.40 -1.61 -7.06
C MET A 8 -17.51 -0.14 -6.65
N ASN A 9 -16.48 0.43 -6.05
CA ASN A 9 -16.45 1.83 -5.58
C ASN A 9 -15.85 2.73 -6.66
N VAL A 10 -16.66 3.62 -7.21
CA VAL A 10 -16.23 4.60 -8.23
C VAL A 10 -15.07 5.47 -7.75
N GLY A 11 -15.00 5.76 -6.44
CA GLY A 11 -13.90 6.50 -5.84
C GLY A 11 -12.53 5.86 -6.06
N ASP A 12 -12.45 4.53 -6.06
CA ASP A 12 -11.19 3.82 -6.28
C ASP A 12 -10.69 4.01 -7.72
N TYR A 13 -11.57 4.09 -8.70
CA TYR A 13 -11.22 4.37 -10.10
C TYR A 13 -10.68 5.80 -10.27
N ILE A 14 -11.31 6.79 -9.62
CA ILE A 14 -10.87 8.19 -9.66
C ILE A 14 -9.49 8.34 -9.03
N ILE A 15 -9.27 7.69 -7.89
CA ILE A 15 -7.98 7.67 -7.19
C ILE A 15 -6.90 7.05 -8.09
N MET A 16 -7.19 5.89 -8.70
CA MET A 16 -6.22 5.21 -9.55
C MET A 16 -5.91 5.98 -10.83
N ASP A 17 -6.89 6.60 -11.48
CA ASP A 17 -6.65 7.47 -12.64
C ASP A 17 -5.69 8.62 -12.29
N SER A 18 -5.92 9.29 -11.16
CA SER A 18 -5.04 10.34 -10.66
C SER A 18 -3.64 9.85 -10.33
N ALA A 19 -3.53 8.69 -9.66
CA ALA A 19 -2.26 8.08 -9.32
C ALA A 19 -1.48 7.66 -10.58
N TYR A 20 -2.14 7.06 -11.58
CA TYR A 20 -1.52 6.69 -12.85
C TYR A 20 -0.99 7.89 -13.61
N LYS A 21 -1.75 8.98 -13.70
CA LYS A 21 -1.29 10.23 -14.33
C LYS A 21 0.00 10.73 -13.68
N ARG A 22 0.06 10.70 -12.34
CA ARG A 22 1.24 11.16 -11.62
C ARG A 22 2.42 10.21 -11.75
N ILE A 23 2.21 8.90 -11.62
CA ILE A 23 3.27 7.89 -11.80
C ILE A 23 3.80 7.95 -13.23
N ASN A 24 2.93 8.09 -14.24
CA ASN A 24 3.34 8.19 -15.64
C ASN A 24 4.16 9.44 -15.92
N SER A 25 3.86 10.57 -15.29
CA SER A 25 4.64 11.80 -15.48
C SER A 25 6.07 11.72 -14.92
N VAL A 26 6.31 10.81 -13.96
CA VAL A 26 7.63 10.62 -13.35
C VAL A 26 8.38 9.43 -13.96
N PHE A 27 7.66 8.38 -14.33
CA PHE A 27 8.19 7.11 -14.84
C PHE A 27 7.63 6.80 -16.22
N ASP A 28 7.83 7.69 -17.20
CA ASP A 28 7.27 7.60 -18.55
C ASP A 28 7.73 6.34 -19.29
N ASN A 29 9.02 6.00 -19.20
CA ASN A 29 9.65 4.87 -19.87
C ASN A 29 9.68 3.57 -19.06
N ALA A 30 9.10 3.54 -17.86
CA ALA A 30 9.09 2.34 -17.03
C ALA A 30 7.98 1.37 -17.44
N GLN A 31 8.30 0.08 -17.46
CA GLN A 31 7.28 -0.95 -17.58
C GLN A 31 6.45 -1.00 -16.27
N LYS A 32 5.14 -0.91 -16.41
CA LYS A 32 4.20 -0.87 -15.28
C LYS A 32 3.32 -2.11 -15.28
N VAL A 33 3.15 -2.70 -14.11
CA VAL A 33 2.29 -3.87 -13.89
C VAL A 33 1.35 -3.58 -12.73
N SER A 34 0.05 -3.79 -12.93
CA SER A 34 -0.96 -3.63 -11.88
C SER A 34 -1.22 -4.93 -11.15
N PHE A 35 -1.32 -4.85 -9.82
CA PHE A 35 -1.74 -5.93 -8.94
C PHE A 35 -2.92 -5.49 -8.10
N PRO A 36 -3.92 -6.35 -7.89
CA PRO A 36 -5.06 -6.01 -7.06
C PRO A 36 -4.64 -5.77 -5.61
N THR A 37 -5.23 -4.74 -4.98
CA THR A 37 -5.01 -4.47 -3.55
C THR A 37 -5.91 -5.34 -2.68
N HIS A 38 -7.16 -5.58 -3.12
CA HIS A 38 -8.18 -6.26 -2.33
C HIS A 38 -8.19 -7.79 -2.51
N GLU A 39 -7.52 -8.29 -3.53
CA GLU A 39 -7.47 -9.72 -3.83
C GLU A 39 -6.10 -10.35 -3.50
N ARG A 40 -6.10 -11.68 -3.39
CA ARG A 40 -4.85 -12.42 -3.17
C ARG A 40 -4.06 -12.51 -4.47
N ILE A 41 -2.78 -12.21 -4.36
CA ILE A 41 -1.83 -12.46 -5.45
C ILE A 41 -1.56 -13.97 -5.53
N ASN A 42 -1.69 -14.54 -6.71
CA ASN A 42 -1.43 -15.95 -6.99
C ASN A 42 0.07 -16.24 -7.23
N ARG A 43 0.41 -17.51 -7.49
CA ARG A 43 1.82 -17.94 -7.73
C ARG A 43 2.49 -17.20 -8.89
N VAL A 44 1.75 -16.89 -9.96
CA VAL A 44 2.29 -16.14 -11.10
C VAL A 44 2.56 -14.69 -10.71
N GLY A 45 1.64 -14.08 -9.96
CA GLY A 45 1.83 -12.76 -9.40
C GLY A 45 3.06 -12.67 -8.49
N PHE A 46 3.32 -13.68 -7.65
CA PHE A 46 4.53 -13.71 -6.81
C PHE A 46 5.84 -13.77 -7.62
N LYS A 47 5.86 -14.51 -8.72
CA LYS A 47 7.03 -14.51 -9.60
C LYS A 47 7.29 -13.11 -10.18
N ARG A 48 6.23 -12.45 -10.66
CA ARG A 48 6.34 -11.09 -11.21
C ARG A 48 6.73 -10.07 -10.14
N GLN A 49 6.22 -10.20 -8.92
CA GLN A 49 6.58 -9.30 -7.81
C GLN A 49 8.08 -9.30 -7.49
N LYS A 50 8.78 -10.39 -7.70
CA LYS A 50 10.25 -10.46 -7.51
C LYS A 50 11.02 -9.61 -8.50
N GLU A 51 10.46 -9.36 -9.68
CA GLU A 51 11.08 -8.60 -10.77
C GLU A 51 10.79 -7.10 -10.67
N ILE A 52 9.91 -6.69 -9.75
CA ILE A 52 9.50 -5.30 -9.57
C ILE A 52 10.50 -4.59 -8.66
N ALA A 53 11.06 -3.50 -9.18
CA ALA A 53 12.00 -2.66 -8.42
C ALA A 53 11.29 -1.83 -7.35
N ILE A 54 10.12 -1.24 -7.65
CA ILE A 54 9.37 -0.36 -6.75
C ILE A 54 7.88 -0.68 -6.86
N ASN A 55 7.21 -0.77 -5.72
CA ASN A 55 5.77 -0.93 -5.62
C ASN A 55 5.11 0.34 -5.10
N PHE A 56 4.08 0.83 -5.76
CA PHE A 56 3.23 1.91 -5.27
C PHE A 56 1.91 1.35 -4.74
N LEU A 57 1.56 1.69 -3.51
CA LEU A 57 0.23 1.47 -2.94
C LEU A 57 -0.53 2.78 -3.02
N CYS A 58 -1.53 2.83 -3.90
CA CYS A 58 -2.21 4.08 -4.24
C CYS A 58 -3.56 4.18 -3.54
N GLY A 59 -3.77 5.31 -2.88
CA GLY A 59 -5.05 5.77 -2.35
C GLY A 59 -5.76 4.81 -1.41
N THR A 60 -7.01 5.08 -1.19
CA THR A 60 -8.00 4.38 -0.36
C THR A 60 -7.62 4.07 1.11
N ASN A 61 -8.60 3.73 1.93
CA ASN A 61 -8.43 3.35 3.33
C ASN A 61 -8.06 1.88 3.48
N CYS A 62 -6.86 1.51 3.06
CA CYS A 62 -6.44 0.10 3.02
C CYS A 62 -5.59 -0.35 4.21
N LEU A 63 -5.10 0.58 5.04
CA LEU A 63 -4.34 0.23 6.25
C LEU A 63 -5.27 0.01 7.45
N ASN A 64 -4.87 -0.88 8.36
CA ASN A 64 -5.67 -1.26 9.52
C ASN A 64 -4.77 -1.63 10.71
N SER A 65 -5.25 -1.40 11.94
CA SER A 65 -4.50 -1.73 13.16
C SER A 65 -4.39 -3.22 13.44
N LYS A 66 -5.25 -4.04 12.81
CA LYS A 66 -5.31 -5.50 12.95
C LYS A 66 -5.35 -6.17 11.58
N MET A 67 -4.31 -5.99 10.77
CA MET A 67 -4.24 -6.48 9.39
C MET A 67 -4.31 -8.00 9.26
N MET A 68 -4.11 -8.74 10.33
CA MET A 68 -4.33 -10.19 10.33
C MET A 68 -5.82 -10.53 10.20
N LEU A 69 -6.71 -9.74 10.82
CA LEU A 69 -8.15 -9.98 10.88
C LEU A 69 -8.91 -9.21 9.79
N HIS A 70 -8.49 -7.98 9.51
CA HIS A 70 -9.16 -7.06 8.59
C HIS A 70 -8.21 -6.70 7.45
N ARG A 71 -8.49 -7.20 6.24
CA ARG A 71 -7.58 -7.12 5.10
C ARG A 71 -8.20 -6.36 3.94
N GLN A 72 -8.29 -5.04 4.05
CA GLN A 72 -8.56 -4.21 2.89
C GLN A 72 -7.38 -4.27 1.89
N TRP A 73 -6.17 -4.16 2.39
CA TRP A 73 -5.01 -4.60 1.65
C TRP A 73 -4.78 -6.08 1.94
N ASN A 74 -5.09 -6.93 0.96
CA ASN A 74 -5.04 -8.38 1.13
C ASN A 74 -3.60 -8.91 1.05
N VAL A 75 -2.81 -8.56 2.04
CA VAL A 75 -1.39 -8.87 2.16
C VAL A 75 -1.10 -9.54 3.51
N GLY A 76 -0.15 -10.44 3.52
CA GLY A 76 0.30 -11.12 4.74
C GLY A 76 1.81 -11.39 4.71
N PHE A 77 2.34 -12.09 5.72
CA PHE A 77 3.78 -12.35 5.83
C PHE A 77 4.37 -13.07 4.60
N LEU A 78 3.64 -14.00 3.98
CA LEU A 78 4.11 -14.65 2.75
C LEU A 78 4.30 -13.64 1.61
N ASN A 79 3.40 -12.67 1.50
CA ASN A 79 3.52 -11.61 0.49
C ASN A 79 4.77 -10.77 0.72
N SER A 80 5.12 -10.47 1.99
CA SER A 80 6.29 -9.66 2.33
C SER A 80 7.65 -10.30 2.01
N VAL A 81 7.66 -11.59 1.64
CA VAL A 81 8.86 -12.25 1.12
C VAL A 81 9.13 -11.87 -0.34
N PHE A 82 8.06 -11.61 -1.09
CA PHE A 82 8.11 -11.35 -2.53
C PHE A 82 7.88 -9.89 -2.88
N MET A 83 7.09 -9.19 -2.07
CA MET A 83 6.75 -7.78 -2.24
C MET A 83 7.57 -6.95 -1.25
N LYS A 84 8.43 -6.10 -1.77
CA LYS A 84 9.29 -5.20 -0.98
C LYS A 84 9.17 -3.79 -1.51
N ASP A 85 9.72 -2.85 -0.76
CA ASP A 85 9.87 -1.44 -1.17
C ASP A 85 8.55 -0.83 -1.64
N VAL A 86 7.47 -1.10 -0.89
CA VAL A 86 6.18 -0.49 -1.16
C VAL A 86 6.20 0.96 -0.67
N ILE A 87 5.86 1.89 -1.57
CA ILE A 87 5.70 3.31 -1.28
C ILE A 87 4.20 3.62 -1.25
N THR A 88 3.71 4.27 -0.22
CA THR A 88 2.31 4.70 -0.14
C THR A 88 2.12 6.06 -0.81
N LEU A 89 1.03 6.20 -1.58
CA LEU A 89 0.61 7.44 -2.23
C LEU A 89 -0.81 7.79 -1.80
N GLY A 90 -0.96 8.73 -0.86
CA GLY A 90 -2.24 9.21 -0.36
C GLY A 90 -3.09 8.13 0.31
N VAL A 91 -2.47 7.15 0.95
CA VAL A 91 -3.16 6.03 1.61
C VAL A 91 -3.77 6.47 2.94
N GLY A 92 -4.93 5.91 3.29
CA GLY A 92 -5.62 6.14 4.55
C GLY A 92 -5.71 4.91 5.45
N TRP A 93 -6.02 5.15 6.72
CA TRP A 93 -6.39 4.11 7.68
C TRP A 93 -7.87 3.82 7.60
N GLN A 94 -8.25 2.55 7.65
CA GLN A 94 -9.63 2.12 7.39
C GLN A 94 -10.66 2.70 8.38
N ASN A 95 -10.32 2.72 9.66
CA ASN A 95 -11.20 3.22 10.72
C ASN A 95 -10.36 3.86 11.85
N TYR A 96 -10.99 4.69 12.68
CA TYR A 96 -10.39 5.15 13.94
C TYR A 96 -10.32 3.98 14.92
N GLN A 97 -9.12 3.43 15.09
CA GLN A 97 -8.82 2.24 15.88
C GLN A 97 -7.72 2.54 16.89
N GLY A 98 -7.49 1.64 17.83
CA GLY A 98 -6.30 1.69 18.67
C GLY A 98 -5.00 1.50 17.87
N LYS A 99 -3.86 1.66 18.53
CA LYS A 99 -2.53 1.50 17.90
C LYS A 99 -2.39 0.16 17.18
N PRO A 100 -1.58 0.11 16.11
CA PRO A 100 -1.30 -1.13 15.39
C PRO A 100 -0.77 -2.23 16.32
N ASP A 101 -1.29 -3.44 16.17
CA ASP A 101 -0.81 -4.60 16.89
C ASP A 101 0.59 -5.03 16.43
N PHE A 102 1.18 -5.98 17.15
CA PHE A 102 2.54 -6.47 16.87
C PHE A 102 2.65 -7.06 15.45
N TYR A 103 1.63 -7.82 15.02
CA TYR A 103 1.59 -8.40 13.67
C TYR A 103 1.61 -7.31 12.61
N THR A 104 0.71 -6.33 12.71
CA THR A 104 0.59 -5.21 11.78
C THR A 104 1.88 -4.38 11.70
N LYS A 105 2.46 -4.03 12.87
CA LYS A 105 3.74 -3.31 12.92
C LYS A 105 4.85 -4.06 12.19
N THR A 106 4.97 -5.36 12.45
CA THR A 106 6.02 -6.19 11.82
C THR A 106 5.78 -6.33 10.32
N LEU A 107 4.53 -6.53 9.90
CA LEU A 107 4.17 -6.64 8.49
C LEU A 107 4.46 -5.35 7.72
N LEU A 108 4.04 -4.20 8.24
CA LEU A 108 4.28 -2.90 7.61
C LEU A 108 5.78 -2.59 7.49
N LYS A 109 6.57 -2.84 8.54
CA LYS A 109 8.04 -2.68 8.50
C LYS A 109 8.75 -3.57 7.46
N ARG A 110 8.14 -4.69 7.07
CA ARG A 110 8.69 -5.59 6.05
C ARG A 110 8.28 -5.19 4.64
N LEU A 111 7.10 -4.61 4.48
CA LEU A 111 6.52 -4.24 3.19
C LEU A 111 6.92 -2.83 2.75
N LEU A 112 6.80 -1.86 3.67
CA LEU A 112 7.03 -0.46 3.36
C LEU A 112 8.51 -0.15 3.22
N SER A 113 8.84 0.67 2.24
CA SER A 113 10.21 1.10 1.98
C SER A 113 10.76 1.91 3.16
N ARG A 114 12.05 1.73 3.46
CA ARG A 114 12.76 2.54 4.45
C ARG A 114 13.47 3.73 3.82
N ASP A 115 13.71 3.66 2.51
CA ASP A 115 14.53 4.61 1.79
C ASP A 115 13.72 5.72 1.13
N TYR A 116 12.42 5.47 0.89
CA TYR A 116 11.53 6.40 0.20
C TYR A 116 10.48 6.99 1.13
N LEU A 117 10.09 8.23 0.85
CA LEU A 117 9.06 8.95 1.60
C LEU A 117 7.67 8.38 1.28
N HIS A 118 6.88 8.14 2.30
CA HIS A 118 5.50 7.73 2.20
C HIS A 118 4.56 8.95 2.25
N SER A 119 3.55 8.96 1.40
CA SER A 119 2.47 9.94 1.45
C SER A 119 1.21 9.28 2.00
N VAL A 120 0.57 9.94 2.95
CA VAL A 120 -0.72 9.56 3.51
C VAL A 120 -1.69 10.72 3.43
N ARG A 121 -2.99 10.44 3.47
CA ARG A 121 -4.04 11.42 3.21
C ARG A 121 -4.55 12.18 4.43
N ASP A 122 -4.16 11.77 5.64
CA ASP A 122 -4.62 12.38 6.89
C ASP A 122 -3.62 12.19 8.05
N ASN A 123 -3.73 13.06 9.05
CA ASN A 123 -2.86 13.03 10.23
C ASN A 123 -3.04 11.79 11.10
N TYR A 124 -4.21 11.18 11.10
CA TYR A 124 -4.44 9.95 11.84
C TYR A 124 -3.64 8.79 11.26
N THR A 125 -3.65 8.64 9.94
CA THR A 125 -2.84 7.63 9.24
C THR A 125 -1.35 7.86 9.45
N LEU A 126 -0.91 9.12 9.43
CA LEU A 126 0.47 9.48 9.74
C LEU A 126 0.87 9.02 11.15
N GLU A 127 0.04 9.35 12.16
CA GLU A 127 0.28 8.93 13.55
C GLU A 127 0.31 7.39 13.68
N MET A 128 -0.60 6.68 13.01
CA MET A 128 -0.63 5.21 13.05
C MET A 128 0.62 4.58 12.42
N LEU A 129 1.13 5.10 11.31
CA LEU A 129 2.39 4.65 10.73
C LEU A 129 3.59 4.95 11.62
N GLN A 130 3.64 6.12 12.24
CA GLN A 130 4.67 6.44 13.22
C GLN A 130 4.62 5.50 14.43
N ASN A 131 3.43 5.19 14.95
CA ASN A 131 3.23 4.18 16.00
C ASN A 131 3.64 2.76 15.56
N ALA A 132 3.59 2.47 14.26
CA ALA A 132 4.13 1.24 13.68
C ALA A 132 5.66 1.27 13.53
N GLY A 133 6.30 2.42 13.73
CA GLY A 133 7.75 2.61 13.61
C GLY A 133 8.20 2.93 12.18
N ILE A 134 7.33 3.55 11.38
CA ILE A 134 7.61 4.10 10.06
C ILE A 134 7.69 5.63 10.23
N SER A 135 8.89 6.20 10.12
CA SER A 135 9.13 7.63 10.38
C SER A 135 9.20 8.48 9.10
N ASN A 136 9.53 7.86 7.96
CA ASN A 136 9.63 8.52 6.66
C ASN A 136 8.25 8.68 5.99
N VAL A 137 7.33 9.39 6.66
CA VAL A 137 5.94 9.59 6.25
C VAL A 137 5.51 11.04 6.38
N ILE A 138 4.75 11.55 5.40
CA ILE A 138 4.15 12.88 5.39
C ILE A 138 2.66 12.79 5.08
N ASN A 139 1.90 13.75 5.60
CA ASN A 139 0.52 14.00 5.22
C ASN A 139 0.49 14.94 4.02
N THR A 140 -0.25 14.59 2.95
CA THR A 140 -0.33 15.35 1.68
C THR A 140 -1.76 15.59 1.25
#